data_8064662ec944d8e8cc0edca60438a549
#
_entry.id   8064662ec944d8e8cc0edca60438a549
#
_cell.length_a   1.000
_cell.length_b   1.000
_cell.length_c   1.000
_cell.angle_alpha   90.00
_cell.angle_beta   90.00
_cell.angle_gamma   90.00
#
_symmetry.space_group_name_H-M   'P 1'
#
loop_
_entity.id
_entity.type
_entity.pdbx_description
1 polymer ?
#
loop_
_entity_poly.entity_id
_entity_poly.type
_entity_poly.pdbx_seq_one_letter_code
_entity_poly.pdbx_strand_id
1 'polypeptide(L)'
;MFQKVTTILAVTAVSTMLAVGSALAAPITIKFSHVVAENTPKGQMANKFKDLVAERLDGKVVVEVFPNSQLFGDNKVLEAMLLGDVQIGAPSLSKFSRYTKSLQLFDLPFLFKDMAAVEKFQKGPKGQEMLMSMEKKGITGLGYLHNGLKQLSASKPLKVPADADGLKFRIQASDVLAAQFEALGAVPLKKPFSEVFTLLQTKAIDGQENTWSNIYSKKFFEVQDYITESNHGLIDYLVVTSTEFWKGLPDDVRAEVKKALDEALEFGNKVAAEKATADRQKVVDSKRSEIITLNDAERAQWVEAMKPVWGKFEEEIGKDLIDAAYNSNSM
;
A
#
# COMPACT_ATOMS: atom_id res chain seq x y z
N MET A 1 -85.31 18.26 -54.50
CA MET A 1 -84.99 18.96 -53.25
C MET A 1 -83.86 18.18 -52.63
N PHE A 2 -82.62 18.54 -52.96
CA PHE A 2 -81.40 17.79 -52.49
C PHE A 2 -80.63 18.67 -51.50
N GLN A 3 -80.54 18.23 -50.33
CA GLN A 3 -79.73 18.89 -49.25
C GLN A 3 -78.28 18.39 -49.34
N LYS A 4 -77.35 19.32 -49.52
CA LYS A 4 -75.93 19.04 -49.50
C LYS A 4 -75.44 19.05 -48.05
N VAL A 5 -74.90 17.95 -47.62
CA VAL A 5 -74.16 17.82 -46.32
C VAL A 5 -72.69 18.09 -46.58
N THR A 6 -72.19 19.16 -45.99
CA THR A 6 -70.74 19.50 -46.06
C THR A 6 -70.06 18.95 -44.85
N THR A 7 -69.14 17.94 -45.04
CA THR A 7 -68.33 17.34 -44.01
C THR A 7 -67.06 18.15 -43.83
N ILE A 8 -66.87 18.76 -42.65
CA ILE A 8 -65.63 19.46 -42.26
C ILE A 8 -64.70 18.43 -41.63
N LEU A 9 -63.57 18.16 -42.28
CA LEU A 9 -62.43 17.36 -41.70
C LEU A 9 -61.65 18.31 -40.80
N ALA A 10 -61.70 18.09 -39.50
CA ALA A 10 -60.74 18.67 -38.54
C ALA A 10 -59.45 17.84 -38.49
N VAL A 11 -58.36 18.42 -39.01
CA VAL A 11 -57.00 17.83 -38.88
C VAL A 11 -56.45 18.25 -37.55
N THR A 12 -56.41 17.29 -36.60
CA THR A 12 -55.72 17.44 -35.29
C THR A 12 -54.25 17.12 -35.46
N ALA A 13 -53.39 18.14 -35.49
CA ALA A 13 -51.94 17.96 -35.46
C ALA A 13 -51.51 17.56 -34.03
N VAL A 14 -51.17 16.30 -33.85
CA VAL A 14 -50.55 15.79 -32.62
C VAL A 14 -49.06 16.14 -32.68
N SER A 15 -48.63 17.18 -31.97
CA SER A 15 -47.21 17.50 -31.76
C SER A 15 -46.63 16.56 -30.74
N THR A 16 -45.95 15.51 -31.24
CA THR A 16 -45.14 14.59 -30.37
C THR A 16 -43.90 15.35 -29.95
N MET A 17 -43.87 15.91 -28.73
CA MET A 17 -42.64 16.36 -28.07
C MET A 17 -41.82 15.12 -27.75
N LEU A 18 -40.76 14.86 -28.52
CA LEU A 18 -39.69 13.95 -28.16
C LEU A 18 -38.95 14.61 -26.97
N ALA A 19 -39.30 14.17 -25.77
CA ALA A 19 -38.47 14.42 -24.59
C ALA A 19 -37.17 13.60 -24.79
N VAL A 20 -36.12 14.25 -25.29
CA VAL A 20 -34.76 13.73 -25.25
C VAL A 20 -34.35 13.74 -23.77
N GLY A 21 -34.75 12.70 -23.05
CA GLY A 21 -34.20 12.42 -21.74
C GLY A 21 -32.72 12.14 -21.94
N SER A 22 -31.85 13.05 -21.48
CA SER A 22 -30.42 12.76 -21.34
C SER A 22 -30.31 11.55 -20.41
N ALA A 23 -30.09 10.38 -20.99
CA ALA A 23 -29.71 9.21 -20.21
C ALA A 23 -28.41 9.57 -19.50
N LEU A 24 -28.50 9.90 -18.22
CA LEU A 24 -27.31 10.03 -17.36
C LEU A 24 -26.58 8.69 -17.43
N ALA A 25 -25.38 8.69 -17.99
CA ALA A 25 -24.53 7.50 -17.99
C ALA A 25 -24.34 7.04 -16.54
N ALA A 26 -24.41 5.74 -16.31
CA ALA A 26 -24.15 5.20 -14.97
C ALA A 26 -22.77 5.69 -14.47
N PRO A 27 -22.65 6.03 -13.19
CA PRO A 27 -21.38 6.50 -12.65
C PRO A 27 -20.28 5.45 -12.77
N ILE A 28 -19.07 5.89 -13.04
CA ILE A 28 -17.89 5.03 -13.03
C ILE A 28 -17.62 4.62 -11.59
N THR A 29 -17.63 3.32 -11.33
CA THR A 29 -17.33 2.80 -9.99
C THR A 29 -15.85 2.47 -9.86
N ILE A 30 -15.17 3.04 -8.87
CA ILE A 30 -13.80 2.74 -8.48
C ILE A 30 -13.82 1.97 -7.17
N LYS A 31 -13.59 0.67 -7.24
CA LYS A 31 -13.38 -0.17 -6.04
C LYS A 31 -11.93 -0.06 -5.61
N PHE A 32 -11.72 0.43 -4.37
CA PHE A 32 -10.40 0.54 -3.76
C PHE A 32 -10.23 -0.52 -2.67
N SER A 33 -9.39 -1.51 -2.91
CA SER A 33 -9.14 -2.61 -1.96
C SER A 33 -7.82 -2.44 -1.22
N HIS A 34 -7.83 -2.63 0.12
CA HIS A 34 -6.63 -2.66 0.93
C HIS A 34 -6.75 -3.56 2.16
N VAL A 35 -5.59 -3.94 2.76
CA VAL A 35 -5.52 -4.97 3.80
C VAL A 35 -5.49 -4.44 5.23
N VAL A 36 -5.40 -3.12 5.43
CA VAL A 36 -5.25 -2.49 6.75
C VAL A 36 -6.58 -1.94 7.27
N ALA A 37 -6.62 -1.57 8.56
CA ALA A 37 -7.78 -0.93 9.15
C ALA A 37 -7.96 0.52 8.65
N GLU A 38 -9.18 1.03 8.72
CA GLU A 38 -9.52 2.38 8.25
C GLU A 38 -8.77 3.51 8.98
N ASN A 39 -8.44 3.30 10.27
CA ASN A 39 -7.74 4.27 11.07
C ASN A 39 -6.20 4.31 10.86
N THR A 40 -5.67 3.51 9.93
CA THR A 40 -4.26 3.54 9.53
C THR A 40 -4.00 4.63 8.48
N PRO A 41 -2.73 5.00 8.19
CA PRO A 41 -2.42 5.98 7.14
C PRO A 41 -3.08 5.63 5.80
N LYS A 42 -2.97 4.37 5.36
CA LYS A 42 -3.58 3.90 4.11
C LYS A 42 -5.12 3.95 4.15
N GLY A 43 -5.74 3.54 5.26
CA GLY A 43 -7.19 3.59 5.39
C GLY A 43 -7.72 5.03 5.36
N GLN A 44 -7.07 5.94 6.07
CA GLN A 44 -7.44 7.36 6.07
C GLN A 44 -7.21 8.01 4.70
N MET A 45 -6.11 7.68 4.01
CA MET A 45 -5.85 8.13 2.64
C MET A 45 -6.95 7.67 1.68
N ALA A 46 -7.35 6.39 1.73
CA ALA A 46 -8.39 5.84 0.86
C ALA A 46 -9.76 6.52 1.10
N ASN A 47 -10.12 6.78 2.36
CA ASN A 47 -11.34 7.51 2.69
C ASN A 47 -11.26 8.99 2.24
N LYS A 48 -10.12 9.68 2.45
CA LYS A 48 -9.91 11.03 1.94
C LYS A 48 -10.04 11.10 0.42
N PHE A 49 -9.48 10.12 -0.29
CA PHE A 49 -9.62 10.01 -1.75
C PHE A 49 -11.09 9.85 -2.16
N LYS A 50 -11.83 8.95 -1.49
CA LYS A 50 -13.27 8.77 -1.71
C LYS A 50 -14.03 10.07 -1.54
N ASP A 51 -13.78 10.81 -0.46
CA ASP A 51 -14.49 12.07 -0.16
C ASP A 51 -14.16 13.15 -1.20
N LEU A 52 -12.91 13.30 -1.62
CA LEU A 52 -12.49 14.25 -2.65
C LEU A 52 -13.09 13.93 -4.01
N VAL A 53 -13.18 12.65 -4.39
CA VAL A 53 -13.83 12.25 -5.64
C VAL A 53 -15.34 12.52 -5.59
N ALA A 54 -16.00 12.23 -4.47
CA ALA A 54 -17.42 12.53 -4.31
C ALA A 54 -17.70 14.05 -4.40
N GLU A 55 -16.82 14.89 -3.83
CA GLU A 55 -16.94 16.34 -3.90
C GLU A 55 -16.74 16.88 -5.33
N ARG A 56 -15.76 16.36 -6.10
CA ARG A 56 -15.31 16.93 -7.37
C ARG A 56 -15.99 16.32 -8.59
N LEU A 57 -16.42 15.07 -8.48
CA LEU A 57 -16.97 14.28 -9.59
C LEU A 57 -18.35 13.68 -9.26
N ASP A 58 -19.15 14.42 -8.49
CA ASP A 58 -20.49 13.99 -8.07
C ASP A 58 -21.33 13.52 -9.27
N GLY A 59 -21.94 12.35 -9.12
CA GLY A 59 -22.74 11.70 -10.15
C GLY A 59 -21.94 11.12 -11.34
N LYS A 60 -20.64 11.40 -11.47
CA LYS A 60 -19.78 10.86 -12.54
C LYS A 60 -18.94 9.66 -12.06
N VAL A 61 -18.39 9.75 -10.84
CA VAL A 61 -17.51 8.71 -10.27
C VAL A 61 -17.92 8.42 -8.83
N VAL A 62 -17.96 7.14 -8.49
CA VAL A 62 -18.18 6.66 -7.12
C VAL A 62 -16.99 5.83 -6.69
N VAL A 63 -16.42 6.15 -5.53
CA VAL A 63 -15.33 5.36 -4.91
C VAL A 63 -15.90 4.52 -3.77
N GLU A 64 -15.68 3.20 -3.85
CA GLU A 64 -16.03 2.24 -2.83
C GLU A 64 -14.75 1.71 -2.18
N VAL A 65 -14.56 1.95 -0.88
CA VAL A 65 -13.36 1.51 -0.15
C VAL A 65 -13.64 0.21 0.58
N PHE A 66 -12.77 -0.78 0.39
CA PHE A 66 -12.84 -2.12 1.00
C PHE A 66 -11.59 -2.37 1.86
N PRO A 67 -11.63 -2.02 3.15
CA PRO A 67 -10.52 -2.21 4.08
C PRO A 67 -10.39 -3.66 4.56
N ASN A 68 -9.36 -3.95 5.37
CA ASN A 68 -9.17 -5.21 6.10
C ASN A 68 -9.21 -6.48 5.25
N SER A 69 -8.81 -6.41 3.98
CA SER A 69 -8.85 -7.52 3.02
C SER A 69 -10.27 -8.02 2.69
N GLN A 70 -11.29 -7.16 2.79
CA GLN A 70 -12.69 -7.54 2.53
C GLN A 70 -12.92 -8.02 1.10
N LEU A 71 -12.22 -7.45 0.11
CA LEU A 71 -12.27 -7.95 -1.27
C LEU A 71 -11.06 -8.84 -1.57
N PHE A 72 -9.84 -8.28 -1.47
CA PHE A 72 -8.61 -8.97 -1.82
C PHE A 72 -7.50 -8.68 -0.81
N GLY A 73 -6.69 -9.71 -0.52
CA GLY A 73 -5.40 -9.53 0.15
C GLY A 73 -4.32 -9.07 -0.84
N ASP A 74 -3.23 -8.48 -0.33
CA ASP A 74 -2.13 -7.94 -1.15
C ASP A 74 -1.48 -8.96 -2.11
N ASN A 75 -1.62 -10.26 -1.85
CA ASN A 75 -1.10 -11.30 -2.74
C ASN A 75 -1.98 -11.53 -3.98
N LYS A 76 -3.23 -11.05 -3.99
CA LYS A 76 -4.22 -11.28 -5.05
C LYS A 76 -4.73 -10.00 -5.70
N VAL A 77 -4.57 -8.84 -5.07
CA VAL A 77 -5.14 -7.58 -5.54
C VAL A 77 -4.65 -7.18 -6.93
N LEU A 78 -3.38 -7.43 -7.26
CA LEU A 78 -2.81 -7.08 -8.57
C LEU A 78 -3.40 -7.95 -9.69
N GLU A 79 -3.58 -9.24 -9.43
CA GLU A 79 -4.22 -10.17 -10.37
C GLU A 79 -5.70 -9.79 -10.59
N ALA A 80 -6.44 -9.53 -9.51
CA ALA A 80 -7.83 -9.09 -9.56
C ALA A 80 -7.99 -7.74 -10.29
N MET A 81 -7.03 -6.84 -10.15
CA MET A 81 -6.99 -5.56 -10.86
C MET A 81 -6.82 -5.73 -12.37
N LEU A 82 -5.95 -6.64 -12.80
CA LEU A 82 -5.76 -6.95 -14.22
C LEU A 82 -6.98 -7.63 -14.84
N LEU A 83 -7.80 -8.30 -14.03
CA LEU A 83 -9.08 -8.90 -14.44
C LEU A 83 -10.26 -7.91 -14.39
N GLY A 84 -10.06 -6.71 -13.86
CA GLY A 84 -11.10 -5.67 -13.74
C GLY A 84 -12.00 -5.77 -12.51
N ASP A 85 -11.74 -6.72 -11.60
CA ASP A 85 -12.55 -6.92 -10.38
C ASP A 85 -12.39 -5.79 -9.36
N VAL A 86 -11.25 -5.10 -9.38
CA VAL A 86 -10.90 -3.95 -8.54
C VAL A 86 -10.15 -2.91 -9.37
N GLN A 87 -10.44 -1.62 -9.18
CA GLN A 87 -9.86 -0.55 -9.99
C GLN A 87 -8.62 0.07 -9.37
N ILE A 88 -8.56 0.19 -8.04
CA ILE A 88 -7.40 0.72 -7.31
C ILE A 88 -7.01 -0.24 -6.18
N GLY A 89 -5.73 -0.48 -6.04
CA GLY A 89 -5.13 -1.19 -4.93
C GLY A 89 -3.90 -0.44 -4.40
N ALA A 90 -3.54 -0.70 -3.15
CA ALA A 90 -2.35 -0.13 -2.53
C ALA A 90 -1.56 -1.21 -1.78
N PRO A 91 -1.06 -2.26 -2.49
CA PRO A 91 -0.25 -3.28 -1.86
C PRO A 91 1.13 -2.75 -1.46
N SER A 92 1.76 -3.45 -0.52
CA SER A 92 3.15 -3.19 -0.15
C SER A 92 4.09 -3.36 -1.35
N LEU A 93 5.14 -2.54 -1.41
CA LEU A 93 6.17 -2.60 -2.45
C LEU A 93 6.77 -4.00 -2.62
N SER A 94 6.85 -4.78 -1.56
CA SER A 94 7.26 -6.20 -1.57
C SER A 94 6.42 -7.12 -2.45
N LYS A 95 5.24 -6.69 -2.92
CA LYS A 95 4.29 -7.54 -3.67
C LYS A 95 4.48 -7.50 -5.18
N PHE A 96 5.36 -6.65 -5.65
CA PHE A 96 5.50 -6.38 -7.08
C PHE A 96 6.57 -7.21 -7.80
N SER A 97 7.29 -8.10 -7.12
CA SER A 97 8.43 -8.86 -7.67
C SER A 97 8.12 -9.69 -8.92
N ARG A 98 6.85 -10.06 -9.16
CA ARG A 98 6.38 -10.72 -10.40
C ARG A 98 6.27 -9.77 -11.58
N TYR A 99 6.12 -8.47 -11.32
CA TYR A 99 5.91 -7.44 -12.33
C TYR A 99 7.16 -6.61 -12.59
N THR A 100 7.93 -6.32 -11.54
CA THR A 100 9.21 -5.64 -11.62
C THR A 100 10.11 -6.07 -10.48
N LYS A 101 11.41 -6.24 -10.77
CA LYS A 101 12.40 -6.58 -9.75
C LYS A 101 12.95 -5.33 -9.04
N SER A 102 12.90 -4.18 -9.70
CA SER A 102 13.44 -2.93 -9.15
C SER A 102 12.80 -2.52 -7.82
N LEU A 103 11.48 -2.78 -7.62
CA LEU A 103 10.79 -2.45 -6.37
C LEU A 103 11.24 -3.28 -5.17
N GLN A 104 11.97 -4.38 -5.37
CA GLN A 104 12.63 -5.12 -4.29
C GLN A 104 13.70 -4.27 -3.57
N LEU A 105 14.13 -3.16 -4.19
CA LEU A 105 15.01 -2.16 -3.56
C LEU A 105 14.52 -1.77 -2.16
N PHE A 106 13.23 -1.53 -2.01
CA PHE A 106 12.63 -1.07 -0.76
C PHE A 106 12.57 -2.15 0.34
N ASP A 107 12.85 -3.41 0.00
CA ASP A 107 12.98 -4.49 0.95
C ASP A 107 14.43 -4.67 1.46
N LEU A 108 15.44 -4.02 0.85
CA LEU A 108 16.82 -4.13 1.29
C LEU A 108 17.00 -3.58 2.72
N PRO A 109 17.61 -4.37 3.63
CA PRO A 109 17.73 -3.97 5.02
C PRO A 109 18.68 -2.77 5.19
N PHE A 110 18.31 -1.84 6.06
CA PHE A 110 19.11 -0.66 6.40
C PHE A 110 19.55 0.21 5.21
N LEU A 111 18.85 0.13 4.07
CA LEU A 111 19.16 0.92 2.88
C LEU A 111 18.90 2.42 3.12
N PHE A 112 17.77 2.73 3.74
CA PHE A 112 17.38 4.11 4.07
C PHE A 112 17.56 4.36 5.57
N LYS A 113 18.15 5.49 5.92
CA LYS A 113 18.36 5.88 7.32
C LYS A 113 17.07 6.33 8.02
N ASP A 114 16.18 6.97 7.25
CA ASP A 114 14.93 7.55 7.73
C ASP A 114 13.92 7.74 6.59
N MET A 115 12.71 8.18 6.93
CA MET A 115 11.64 8.41 5.95
C MET A 115 11.92 9.61 5.04
N ALA A 116 12.73 10.59 5.46
CA ALA A 116 13.11 11.72 4.61
C ALA A 116 14.00 11.26 3.44
N ALA A 117 14.92 10.31 3.69
CA ALA A 117 15.72 9.69 2.64
C ALA A 117 14.85 8.88 1.66
N VAL A 118 13.84 8.16 2.16
CA VAL A 118 12.86 7.44 1.33
C VAL A 118 12.11 8.42 0.42
N GLU A 119 11.54 9.47 0.99
CA GLU A 119 10.78 10.47 0.26
C GLU A 119 11.64 11.17 -0.81
N LYS A 120 12.88 11.53 -0.46
CA LYS A 120 13.85 12.13 -1.39
C LYS A 120 14.14 11.22 -2.58
N PHE A 121 14.33 9.92 -2.34
CA PHE A 121 14.53 8.94 -3.41
C PHE A 121 13.29 8.79 -4.28
N GLN A 122 12.12 8.60 -3.67
CA GLN A 122 10.85 8.39 -4.38
C GLN A 122 10.46 9.59 -5.25
N LYS A 123 10.72 10.82 -4.79
CA LYS A 123 10.50 12.06 -5.56
C LYS A 123 11.57 12.31 -6.64
N GLY A 124 12.72 11.66 -6.52
CA GLY A 124 13.83 11.76 -7.48
C GLY A 124 13.56 11.01 -8.79
N PRO A 125 14.40 11.25 -9.82
CA PRO A 125 14.21 10.67 -11.16
C PRO A 125 14.08 9.14 -11.14
N LYS A 126 14.94 8.44 -10.39
CA LYS A 126 14.91 6.98 -10.30
C LYS A 126 13.63 6.45 -9.61
N GLY A 127 13.15 7.10 -8.56
CA GLY A 127 11.89 6.76 -7.93
C GLY A 127 10.70 6.94 -8.86
N GLN A 128 10.68 8.00 -9.67
CA GLN A 128 9.63 8.24 -10.66
C GLN A 128 9.71 7.26 -11.85
N GLU A 129 10.91 6.90 -12.29
CA GLU A 129 11.10 5.83 -13.29
C GLU A 129 10.53 4.48 -12.78
N MET A 130 10.82 4.13 -11.53
CA MET A 130 10.30 2.91 -10.90
C MET A 130 8.78 2.91 -10.79
N LEU A 131 8.15 4.06 -10.51
CA LEU A 131 6.69 4.21 -10.44
C LEU A 131 6.04 3.78 -11.75
N MET A 132 6.66 4.08 -12.90
CA MET A 132 6.14 3.80 -14.23
C MET A 132 6.60 2.46 -14.81
N SER A 133 7.46 1.71 -14.10
CA SER A 133 8.17 0.53 -14.63
C SER A 133 7.27 -0.64 -15.05
N MET A 134 6.00 -0.66 -14.59
CA MET A 134 5.10 -1.79 -14.80
C MET A 134 4.02 -1.57 -15.87
N GLU A 135 3.99 -0.43 -16.55
CA GLU A 135 2.95 -0.13 -17.55
C GLU A 135 2.88 -1.18 -18.67
N LYS A 136 4.04 -1.68 -19.12
CA LYS A 136 4.12 -2.77 -20.11
C LYS A 136 3.55 -4.11 -19.60
N LYS A 137 3.36 -4.23 -18.29
CA LYS A 137 2.72 -5.38 -17.63
C LYS A 137 1.25 -5.13 -17.29
N GLY A 138 0.68 -4.03 -17.79
CA GLY A 138 -0.71 -3.65 -17.57
C GLY A 138 -1.00 -2.95 -16.24
N ILE A 139 0.01 -2.54 -15.48
CA ILE A 139 -0.14 -1.86 -14.18
C ILE A 139 0.44 -0.45 -14.28
N THR A 140 -0.38 0.54 -13.97
CA THR A 140 0.02 1.95 -13.85
C THR A 140 0.21 2.31 -12.39
N GLY A 141 1.42 2.79 -12.04
CA GLY A 141 1.70 3.36 -10.73
C GLY A 141 1.13 4.77 -10.62
N LEU A 142 0.37 5.03 -9.57
CA LEU A 142 -0.27 6.32 -9.35
C LEU A 142 0.44 7.18 -8.29
N GLY A 143 1.17 6.56 -7.37
CA GLY A 143 1.95 7.26 -6.37
C GLY A 143 2.40 6.36 -5.22
N TYR A 144 3.40 6.85 -4.48
CA TYR A 144 3.91 6.21 -3.28
C TYR A 144 3.13 6.66 -2.05
N LEU A 145 2.84 5.73 -1.16
CA LEU A 145 2.20 6.00 0.11
C LEU A 145 3.03 5.43 1.26
N HIS A 146 3.40 6.29 2.21
CA HIS A 146 4.21 5.90 3.35
C HIS A 146 3.43 5.13 4.42
N ASN A 147 4.15 4.26 5.11
CA ASN A 147 3.72 3.71 6.39
C ASN A 147 4.82 3.85 7.46
N GLY A 148 6.07 3.58 7.12
CA GLY A 148 7.21 3.87 7.98
C GLY A 148 8.23 2.74 8.11
N LEU A 149 9.18 2.93 9.02
CA LEU A 149 10.23 1.96 9.32
C LEU A 149 9.67 0.80 10.15
N LYS A 150 10.19 -0.40 9.89
CA LYS A 150 9.79 -1.63 10.55
C LYS A 150 10.52 -1.86 11.86
N GLN A 151 9.78 -2.42 12.80
CA GLN A 151 10.28 -2.93 14.08
C GLN A 151 10.14 -4.45 14.09
N LEU A 152 11.01 -5.14 14.82
CA LEU A 152 10.89 -6.57 15.08
C LEU A 152 10.04 -6.79 16.34
N SER A 153 9.12 -7.75 16.32
CA SER A 153 8.48 -8.22 17.55
C SER A 153 8.68 -9.72 17.70
N ALA A 154 8.83 -10.18 18.93
CA ALA A 154 9.04 -11.59 19.23
C ALA A 154 8.54 -11.96 20.64
N SER A 155 8.50 -13.28 20.92
CA SER A 155 8.19 -13.84 22.24
C SER A 155 9.38 -13.79 23.22
N LYS A 156 10.56 -13.38 22.75
CA LYS A 156 11.78 -13.15 23.57
C LYS A 156 12.50 -11.87 23.14
N PRO A 157 13.37 -11.32 24.00
CA PRO A 157 14.15 -10.13 23.65
C PRO A 157 15.03 -10.36 22.43
N LEU A 158 15.13 -9.38 21.53
CA LEU A 158 16.01 -9.39 20.36
C LEU A 158 16.96 -8.19 20.45
N LYS A 159 18.12 -8.36 21.08
CA LYS A 159 19.15 -7.30 21.22
C LYS A 159 20.23 -7.42 20.16
N VAL A 160 20.60 -8.66 19.85
CA VAL A 160 21.64 -8.97 18.85
C VAL A 160 21.11 -9.98 17.83
N PRO A 161 21.69 -10.07 16.63
CA PRO A 161 21.24 -10.99 15.57
C PRO A 161 21.08 -12.45 16.03
N ALA A 162 22.00 -12.94 16.86
CA ALA A 162 21.96 -14.30 17.40
C ALA A 162 20.69 -14.60 18.23
N ASP A 163 20.03 -13.59 18.76
CA ASP A 163 18.74 -13.78 19.47
C ASP A 163 17.61 -14.23 18.53
N ALA A 164 17.76 -14.03 17.22
CA ALA A 164 16.77 -14.45 16.23
C ALA A 164 16.99 -15.89 15.73
N ASP A 165 18.12 -16.50 16.03
CA ASP A 165 18.48 -17.86 15.54
C ASP A 165 17.41 -18.88 15.91
N GLY A 166 16.98 -19.67 14.92
CA GLY A 166 15.96 -20.72 15.03
C GLY A 166 14.53 -20.22 15.17
N LEU A 167 14.28 -18.91 15.39
CA LEU A 167 12.92 -18.38 15.52
C LEU A 167 12.18 -18.31 14.18
N LYS A 168 10.89 -18.59 14.22
CA LYS A 168 9.98 -18.50 13.07
C LYS A 168 9.41 -17.09 12.97
N PHE A 169 9.79 -16.36 11.92
CA PHE A 169 9.26 -15.03 11.66
C PHE A 169 8.28 -15.03 10.50
N ARG A 170 7.11 -14.41 10.73
CA ARG A 170 6.25 -14.07 9.60
C ARG A 170 6.85 -12.90 8.83
N ILE A 171 6.94 -13.06 7.53
CA ILE A 171 7.34 -12.02 6.58
C ILE A 171 6.29 -11.85 5.49
N GLN A 172 6.40 -10.75 4.72
CA GLN A 172 5.66 -10.57 3.47
C GLN A 172 6.21 -11.51 2.39
N ALA A 173 5.49 -11.66 1.27
CA ALA A 173 5.93 -12.51 0.16
C ALA A 173 7.03 -11.80 -0.65
N SER A 174 8.26 -11.80 -0.12
CA SER A 174 9.47 -11.25 -0.71
C SER A 174 10.64 -12.19 -0.49
N ASP A 175 11.48 -12.38 -1.51
CA ASP A 175 12.69 -13.19 -1.42
C ASP A 175 13.81 -12.42 -0.70
N VAL A 176 13.85 -11.11 -0.86
CA VAL A 176 14.76 -10.22 -0.13
C VAL A 176 14.51 -10.31 1.38
N LEU A 177 13.23 -10.25 1.80
CA LEU A 177 12.87 -10.40 3.22
C LEU A 177 13.19 -11.81 3.72
N ALA A 178 12.99 -12.85 2.91
CA ALA A 178 13.37 -14.20 3.30
C ALA A 178 14.87 -14.28 3.56
N ALA A 179 15.69 -13.79 2.63
CA ALA A 179 17.15 -13.79 2.75
C ALA A 179 17.65 -13.01 3.97
N GLN A 180 16.95 -11.96 4.43
CA GLN A 180 17.30 -11.22 5.65
C GLN A 180 17.19 -12.10 6.89
N PHE A 181 16.05 -12.78 7.05
CA PHE A 181 15.83 -13.63 8.21
C PHE A 181 16.67 -14.90 8.17
N GLU A 182 16.91 -15.46 6.99
CA GLU A 182 17.86 -16.57 6.80
C GLU A 182 19.30 -16.17 7.21
N ALA A 183 19.73 -14.94 6.92
CA ALA A 183 21.03 -14.42 7.34
C ALA A 183 21.17 -14.29 8.85
N LEU A 184 20.05 -14.26 9.59
CA LEU A 184 20.01 -14.28 11.06
C LEU A 184 19.89 -15.69 11.65
N GLY A 185 19.91 -16.75 10.84
CA GLY A 185 19.61 -18.11 11.28
C GLY A 185 18.13 -18.34 11.60
N ALA A 186 17.26 -17.39 11.33
CA ALA A 186 15.82 -17.49 11.57
C ALA A 186 15.09 -18.19 10.42
N VAL A 187 13.85 -18.62 10.67
CA VAL A 187 12.98 -19.30 9.70
C VAL A 187 11.93 -18.35 9.19
N PRO A 188 12.05 -17.78 7.97
CA PRO A 188 11.07 -16.88 7.40
C PRO A 188 9.84 -17.65 6.88
N LEU A 189 8.65 -17.18 7.23
CA LEU A 189 7.37 -17.75 6.79
C LEU A 189 6.55 -16.70 6.06
N LYS A 190 6.40 -16.83 4.75
CA LYS A 190 5.57 -15.96 3.90
C LYS A 190 4.08 -16.21 4.16
N LYS A 191 3.43 -15.34 4.93
CA LYS A 191 2.01 -15.46 5.28
C LYS A 191 1.23 -14.18 5.00
N PRO A 192 -0.09 -14.27 4.64
CA PRO A 192 -0.95 -13.11 4.49
C PRO A 192 -1.02 -12.25 5.76
N PHE A 193 -1.23 -10.93 5.58
CA PHE A 193 -1.30 -10.01 6.71
C PHE A 193 -2.49 -10.29 7.63
N SER A 194 -3.61 -10.75 7.08
CA SER A 194 -4.82 -11.11 7.83
C SER A 194 -4.62 -12.26 8.82
N GLU A 195 -3.61 -13.12 8.62
CA GLU A 195 -3.35 -14.30 9.47
C GLU A 195 -2.39 -14.00 10.64
N VAL A 196 -1.65 -12.87 10.59
CA VAL A 196 -0.51 -12.63 11.49
C VAL A 196 -0.90 -12.65 12.95
N PHE A 197 -1.97 -11.97 13.35
CA PHE A 197 -2.42 -11.95 14.75
C PHE A 197 -2.69 -13.36 15.28
N THR A 198 -3.44 -14.17 14.53
CA THR A 198 -3.78 -15.55 14.92
C THR A 198 -2.53 -16.43 14.99
N LEU A 199 -1.59 -16.29 14.02
CA LEU A 199 -0.35 -17.06 14.03
C LEU A 199 0.52 -16.74 15.26
N LEU A 200 0.59 -15.46 15.66
CA LEU A 200 1.28 -15.01 16.87
C LEU A 200 0.58 -15.53 18.14
N GLN A 201 -0.75 -15.37 18.21
CA GLN A 201 -1.58 -15.77 19.34
C GLN A 201 -1.49 -17.27 19.60
N THR A 202 -1.50 -18.10 18.55
CA THR A 202 -1.39 -19.55 18.64
C THR A 202 0.06 -20.04 18.76
N LYS A 203 1.06 -19.13 18.75
CA LYS A 203 2.48 -19.44 18.77
C LYS A 203 2.93 -20.33 17.60
N ALA A 204 2.20 -20.28 16.47
CA ALA A 204 2.62 -20.94 15.23
C ALA A 204 3.84 -20.26 14.60
N ILE A 205 4.05 -18.99 14.95
CA ILE A 205 5.24 -18.18 14.68
C ILE A 205 5.70 -17.52 15.98
N ASP A 206 7.01 -17.23 16.07
CA ASP A 206 7.63 -16.62 17.23
C ASP A 206 7.66 -15.09 17.15
N GLY A 207 7.67 -14.56 15.92
CA GLY A 207 7.76 -13.12 15.71
C GLY A 207 7.30 -12.67 14.34
N GLN A 208 7.34 -11.35 14.15
CA GLN A 208 7.02 -10.67 12.90
C GLN A 208 7.78 -9.34 12.81
N GLU A 209 7.75 -8.70 11.64
CA GLU A 209 8.25 -7.35 11.40
C GLU A 209 7.13 -6.44 10.93
N ASN A 210 7.03 -5.22 11.47
CA ASN A 210 6.04 -4.24 11.02
C ASN A 210 6.32 -2.82 11.52
N THR A 211 5.59 -1.87 10.97
CA THR A 211 5.57 -0.49 11.41
C THR A 211 4.74 -0.32 12.68
N TRP A 212 4.97 0.75 13.43
CA TRP A 212 4.21 1.07 14.63
C TRP A 212 2.70 1.16 14.38
N SER A 213 2.28 1.76 13.27
CA SER A 213 0.87 1.88 12.90
C SER A 213 0.21 0.49 12.73
N ASN A 214 0.89 -0.44 12.07
CA ASN A 214 0.37 -1.80 11.88
C ASN A 214 0.43 -2.62 13.16
N ILE A 215 1.49 -2.51 13.96
CA ILE A 215 1.62 -3.17 15.27
C ILE A 215 0.45 -2.75 16.18
N TYR A 216 0.17 -1.43 16.24
CA TYR A 216 -0.92 -0.93 17.07
C TYR A 216 -2.30 -1.31 16.52
N SER A 217 -2.58 -1.03 15.24
CA SER A 217 -3.92 -1.23 14.66
C SER A 217 -4.35 -2.70 14.59
N LYS A 218 -3.39 -3.63 14.47
CA LYS A 218 -3.62 -5.08 14.47
C LYS A 218 -3.39 -5.71 15.85
N LYS A 219 -3.10 -4.91 16.86
CA LYS A 219 -2.92 -5.34 18.25
C LYS A 219 -1.83 -6.42 18.43
N PHE A 220 -0.79 -6.40 17.58
CA PHE A 220 0.29 -7.39 17.71
C PHE A 220 0.99 -7.29 19.07
N PHE A 221 1.03 -6.10 19.66
CA PHE A 221 1.55 -5.88 21.00
C PHE A 221 0.78 -6.61 22.13
N GLU A 222 -0.46 -7.08 21.87
CA GLU A 222 -1.22 -7.88 22.84
C GLU A 222 -0.77 -9.36 22.87
N VAL A 223 -0.07 -9.82 21.83
CA VAL A 223 0.34 -11.22 21.62
C VAL A 223 1.85 -11.37 21.38
N GLN A 224 2.63 -10.31 21.61
CA GLN A 224 4.09 -10.26 21.50
C GLN A 224 4.67 -9.60 22.75
N ASP A 225 5.53 -10.32 23.46
CA ASP A 225 6.08 -9.86 24.73
C ASP A 225 7.13 -8.76 24.56
N TYR A 226 7.84 -8.73 23.41
CA TYR A 226 8.93 -7.81 23.13
C TYR A 226 8.81 -7.18 21.74
N ILE A 227 9.15 -5.89 21.65
CA ILE A 227 9.29 -5.16 20.40
C ILE A 227 10.63 -4.45 20.39
N THR A 228 11.49 -4.82 19.43
CA THR A 228 12.80 -4.21 19.25
C THR A 228 12.70 -3.07 18.23
N GLU A 229 13.10 -1.87 18.62
CA GLU A 229 13.20 -0.70 17.75
C GLU A 229 14.40 -0.83 16.81
N SER A 230 14.26 -1.70 15.84
CA SER A 230 15.35 -2.06 14.92
C SER A 230 15.48 -1.09 13.74
N ASN A 231 14.38 -0.50 13.28
CA ASN A 231 14.35 0.34 12.07
C ASN A 231 15.13 -0.28 10.90
N HIS A 232 15.05 -1.63 10.78
CA HIS A 232 15.88 -2.41 9.87
C HIS A 232 15.38 -2.40 8.44
N GLY A 233 14.15 -1.98 8.19
CA GLY A 233 13.51 -1.99 6.88
C GLY A 233 12.34 -1.03 6.81
N LEU A 234 11.68 -1.05 5.67
CA LEU A 234 10.61 -0.15 5.31
C LEU A 234 9.32 -0.92 4.99
N ILE A 235 8.18 -0.36 5.32
CA ILE A 235 6.92 -0.67 4.66
C ILE A 235 6.37 0.61 4.05
N ASP A 236 6.37 0.64 2.72
CA ASP A 236 5.64 1.60 1.92
C ASP A 236 4.74 0.86 0.94
N TYR A 237 3.83 1.57 0.35
CA TYR A 237 2.85 1.07 -0.58
C TYR A 237 2.97 1.78 -1.92
N LEU A 238 2.57 1.09 -2.97
CA LEU A 238 2.35 1.69 -4.27
C LEU A 238 0.84 1.69 -4.55
N VAL A 239 0.26 2.87 -4.72
CA VAL A 239 -1.11 2.97 -5.22
C VAL A 239 -1.07 2.75 -6.72
N VAL A 240 -1.83 1.77 -7.17
CA VAL A 240 -1.81 1.28 -8.55
C VAL A 240 -3.21 1.06 -9.09
N THR A 241 -3.30 1.07 -10.42
CA THR A 241 -4.50 0.75 -11.19
C THR A 241 -4.13 -0.08 -12.42
N SER A 242 -5.09 -0.73 -13.08
CA SER A 242 -4.82 -1.32 -14.37
C SER A 242 -4.61 -0.23 -15.43
N THR A 243 -3.64 -0.42 -16.31
CA THR A 243 -3.37 0.54 -17.41
C THR A 243 -4.57 0.67 -18.34
N GLU A 244 -5.31 -0.42 -18.55
CA GLU A 244 -6.53 -0.44 -19.36
C GLU A 244 -7.61 0.44 -18.73
N PHE A 245 -7.94 0.22 -17.46
CA PHE A 245 -8.93 1.04 -16.76
C PHE A 245 -8.53 2.52 -16.75
N TRP A 246 -7.27 2.81 -16.42
CA TRP A 246 -6.77 4.17 -16.33
C TRP A 246 -6.86 4.94 -17.64
N LYS A 247 -6.45 4.31 -18.75
CA LYS A 247 -6.53 4.90 -20.08
C LYS A 247 -7.95 4.92 -20.66
N GLY A 248 -8.84 4.07 -20.17
CA GLY A 248 -10.26 4.04 -20.54
C GLY A 248 -11.12 5.15 -19.90
N LEU A 249 -10.60 5.81 -18.85
CA LEU A 249 -11.29 6.96 -18.26
C LEU A 249 -11.30 8.15 -19.23
N PRO A 250 -12.43 8.93 -19.31
CA PRO A 250 -12.43 10.23 -19.97
C PRO A 250 -11.31 11.13 -19.43
N ASP A 251 -10.68 11.92 -20.29
CA ASP A 251 -9.47 12.69 -19.94
C ASP A 251 -9.72 13.67 -18.78
N ASP A 252 -10.86 14.35 -18.75
CA ASP A 252 -11.26 15.24 -17.67
C ASP A 252 -11.48 14.50 -16.35
N VAL A 253 -12.16 13.35 -16.40
CA VAL A 253 -12.38 12.49 -15.22
C VAL A 253 -11.04 11.96 -14.70
N ARG A 254 -10.18 11.44 -15.58
CA ARG A 254 -8.86 10.91 -15.21
C ARG A 254 -8.00 11.99 -14.54
N ALA A 255 -8.01 13.21 -15.06
CA ALA A 255 -7.27 14.33 -14.50
C ALA A 255 -7.75 14.70 -13.09
N GLU A 256 -9.06 14.77 -12.86
CA GLU A 256 -9.62 15.09 -11.54
C GLU A 256 -9.44 13.93 -10.53
N VAL A 257 -9.60 12.67 -10.96
CA VAL A 257 -9.29 11.50 -10.13
C VAL A 257 -7.81 11.52 -9.70
N LYS A 258 -6.90 11.86 -10.64
CA LYS A 258 -5.46 11.95 -10.31
C LYS A 258 -5.18 13.06 -9.30
N LYS A 259 -5.75 14.25 -9.47
CA LYS A 259 -5.60 15.36 -8.50
C LYS A 259 -6.14 14.98 -7.10
N ALA A 260 -7.32 14.38 -7.05
CA ALA A 260 -7.91 13.91 -5.79
C ALA A 260 -7.01 12.87 -5.11
N LEU A 261 -6.42 11.96 -5.89
CA LEU A 261 -5.51 10.95 -5.36
C LEU A 261 -4.19 11.57 -4.87
N ASP A 262 -3.62 12.53 -5.59
CA ASP A 262 -2.38 13.20 -5.18
C ASP A 262 -2.55 13.92 -3.84
N GLU A 263 -3.66 14.65 -3.66
CA GLU A 263 -4.01 15.30 -2.40
C GLU A 263 -4.22 14.28 -1.27
N ALA A 264 -4.89 13.17 -1.58
CA ALA A 264 -5.11 12.10 -0.61
C ALA A 264 -3.79 11.42 -0.21
N LEU A 265 -2.83 11.24 -1.15
CA LEU A 265 -1.50 10.69 -0.88
C LEU A 265 -0.69 11.63 0.03
N GLU A 266 -0.69 12.94 -0.25
CA GLU A 266 -0.03 13.92 0.59
C GLU A 266 -0.59 13.89 2.03
N PHE A 267 -1.93 13.88 2.16
CA PHE A 267 -2.59 13.71 3.45
C PHE A 267 -2.19 12.40 4.14
N GLY A 268 -2.22 11.26 3.42
CA GLY A 268 -1.85 9.95 3.95
C GLY A 268 -0.40 9.89 4.43
N ASN A 269 0.53 10.49 3.70
CA ASN A 269 1.95 10.57 4.07
C ASN A 269 2.17 11.40 5.34
N LYS A 270 1.44 12.50 5.52
CA LYS A 270 1.43 13.28 6.76
C LYS A 270 0.90 12.45 7.93
N VAL A 271 -0.23 11.76 7.74
CA VAL A 271 -0.79 10.84 8.76
C VAL A 271 0.20 9.74 9.12
N ALA A 272 0.97 9.22 8.16
CA ALA A 272 1.97 8.18 8.43
C ALA A 272 3.07 8.68 9.38
N ALA A 273 3.58 9.89 9.15
CA ALA A 273 4.57 10.52 10.03
C ALA A 273 4.03 10.75 11.45
N GLU A 274 2.81 11.26 11.58
CA GLU A 274 2.15 11.49 12.87
C GLU A 274 1.91 10.17 13.62
N LYS A 275 1.42 9.15 12.94
CA LYS A 275 1.12 7.84 13.53
C LYS A 275 2.35 7.04 13.91
N ALA A 276 3.48 7.21 13.23
CA ALA A 276 4.72 6.55 13.63
C ALA A 276 5.06 6.83 15.09
N THR A 277 4.90 8.08 15.54
CA THR A 277 5.14 8.49 16.93
C THR A 277 3.95 8.18 17.85
N ALA A 278 2.73 8.54 17.42
CA ALA A 278 1.54 8.42 18.25
C ALA A 278 1.18 6.94 18.56
N ASP A 279 1.27 6.07 17.57
CA ASP A 279 0.92 4.65 17.76
C ASP A 279 2.03 3.90 18.53
N ARG A 280 3.31 4.29 18.35
CA ARG A 280 4.40 3.85 19.24
C ARG A 280 4.09 4.18 20.71
N GLN A 281 3.71 5.43 20.98
CA GLN A 281 3.41 5.86 22.35
C GLN A 281 2.25 5.05 22.95
N LYS A 282 1.19 4.79 22.19
CA LYS A 282 0.06 3.97 22.64
C LYS A 282 0.47 2.54 22.97
N VAL A 283 1.40 1.96 22.18
CA VAL A 283 1.95 0.63 22.49
C VAL A 283 2.74 0.66 23.81
N VAL A 284 3.59 1.67 24.00
CA VAL A 284 4.34 1.88 25.26
C VAL A 284 3.39 2.02 26.45
N ASP A 285 2.37 2.88 26.33
CA ASP A 285 1.40 3.15 27.39
C ASP A 285 0.54 1.93 27.76
N SER A 286 0.36 1.00 26.79
CA SER A 286 -0.37 -0.25 27.03
C SER A 286 0.32 -1.18 28.03
N LYS A 287 1.64 -1.07 28.18
CA LYS A 287 2.50 -1.94 29.00
C LYS A 287 2.35 -3.43 28.70
N ARG A 288 1.91 -3.78 27.47
CA ARG A 288 1.70 -5.17 27.05
C ARG A 288 2.97 -5.80 26.48
N SER A 289 3.84 -4.98 25.88
CA SER A 289 5.12 -5.41 25.34
C SER A 289 6.24 -4.59 25.96
N GLU A 290 7.37 -5.20 26.22
CA GLU A 290 8.62 -4.50 26.56
C GLU A 290 9.23 -3.93 25.27
N ILE A 291 9.55 -2.63 25.28
CA ILE A 291 10.21 -1.98 24.14
C ILE A 291 11.72 -2.01 24.35
N ILE A 292 12.41 -2.60 23.40
CA ILE A 292 13.87 -2.70 23.39
C ILE A 292 14.43 -1.67 22.42
N THR A 293 15.16 -0.70 22.93
CA THR A 293 15.91 0.26 22.12
C THR A 293 17.34 -0.23 21.99
N LEU A 294 17.80 -0.46 20.76
CA LEU A 294 19.16 -0.89 20.48
C LEU A 294 20.15 0.25 20.69
N ASN A 295 21.25 -0.01 21.39
CA ASN A 295 22.39 0.90 21.37
C ASN A 295 23.16 0.79 20.04
N ASP A 296 24.13 1.69 19.80
CA ASP A 296 24.87 1.76 18.55
C ASP A 296 25.65 0.47 18.24
N ALA A 297 26.21 -0.18 19.25
CA ALA A 297 26.96 -1.43 19.08
C ALA A 297 26.03 -2.61 18.75
N GLU A 298 24.88 -2.72 19.39
CA GLU A 298 23.84 -3.69 19.08
C GLU A 298 23.29 -3.46 17.65
N ARG A 299 22.96 -2.21 17.31
CA ARG A 299 22.50 -1.86 15.97
C ARG A 299 23.53 -2.19 14.88
N ALA A 300 24.82 -1.92 15.13
CA ALA A 300 25.89 -2.22 14.18
C ALA A 300 25.95 -3.72 13.85
N GLN A 301 25.73 -4.61 14.83
CA GLN A 301 25.68 -6.05 14.61
C GLN A 301 24.53 -6.45 13.68
N TRP A 302 23.35 -5.85 13.84
CA TRP A 302 22.22 -6.11 12.93
C TRP A 302 22.52 -5.66 11.50
N VAL A 303 23.15 -4.49 11.33
CA VAL A 303 23.57 -3.98 10.01
C VAL A 303 24.58 -4.95 9.38
N GLU A 304 25.59 -5.37 10.13
CA GLU A 304 26.62 -6.30 9.65
C GLU A 304 26.02 -7.65 9.22
N ALA A 305 25.11 -8.21 10.01
CA ALA A 305 24.48 -9.49 9.71
C ALA A 305 23.56 -9.44 8.48
N MET A 306 22.83 -8.34 8.26
CA MET A 306 21.84 -8.26 7.18
C MET A 306 22.36 -7.61 5.89
N LYS A 307 23.31 -6.67 5.95
CA LYS A 307 23.80 -5.94 4.77
C LYS A 307 24.33 -6.82 3.63
N PRO A 308 24.97 -7.98 3.89
CA PRO A 308 25.39 -8.89 2.83
C PRO A 308 24.24 -9.36 1.90
N VAL A 309 22.99 -9.26 2.33
CA VAL A 309 21.81 -9.56 1.50
C VAL A 309 21.75 -8.67 0.25
N TRP A 310 22.26 -7.42 0.31
CA TRP A 310 22.27 -6.52 -0.84
C TRP A 310 22.96 -7.13 -2.05
N GLY A 311 24.14 -7.74 -1.85
CA GLY A 311 24.89 -8.36 -2.93
C GLY A 311 24.17 -9.54 -3.60
N LYS A 312 23.26 -10.21 -2.89
CA LYS A 312 22.46 -11.31 -3.47
C LYS A 312 21.43 -10.82 -4.48
N PHE A 313 20.98 -9.57 -4.36
CA PHE A 313 19.89 -9.00 -5.18
C PHE A 313 20.36 -7.82 -6.06
N GLU A 314 21.65 -7.47 -6.04
CA GLU A 314 22.19 -6.34 -6.79
C GLU A 314 21.97 -6.48 -8.29
N GLU A 315 22.14 -7.69 -8.85
CA GLU A 315 21.92 -7.95 -10.28
C GLU A 315 20.44 -7.80 -10.67
N GLU A 316 19.50 -8.30 -9.83
CA GLU A 316 18.07 -8.23 -10.12
C GLU A 316 17.47 -6.83 -9.95
N ILE A 317 17.93 -6.10 -8.93
CA ILE A 317 17.44 -4.74 -8.59
C ILE A 317 18.08 -3.69 -9.50
N GLY A 318 19.37 -3.83 -9.76
CA GLY A 318 20.22 -2.86 -10.44
C GLY A 318 21.07 -2.06 -9.45
N LYS A 319 22.40 -2.17 -9.62
CA LYS A 319 23.36 -1.46 -8.76
C LYS A 319 23.16 0.05 -8.75
N ASP A 320 22.84 0.64 -9.88
CA ASP A 320 22.60 2.08 -10.02
C ASP A 320 21.38 2.56 -9.21
N LEU A 321 20.35 1.71 -9.07
CA LEU A 321 19.19 2.00 -8.22
C LEU A 321 19.56 1.93 -6.75
N ILE A 322 20.34 0.91 -6.35
CA ILE A 322 20.80 0.75 -4.96
C ILE A 322 21.69 1.92 -4.57
N ASP A 323 22.63 2.31 -5.42
CA ASP A 323 23.52 3.45 -5.18
C ASP A 323 22.74 4.77 -5.10
N ALA A 324 21.75 4.98 -5.98
CA ALA A 324 20.91 6.18 -5.96
C ALA A 324 20.08 6.26 -4.67
N ALA A 325 19.52 5.13 -4.23
CA ALA A 325 18.77 5.06 -2.99
C ALA A 325 19.67 5.29 -1.76
N TYR A 326 20.83 4.66 -1.73
CA TYR A 326 21.81 4.87 -0.66
C TYR A 326 22.27 6.33 -0.57
N ASN A 327 22.52 6.97 -1.71
CA ASN A 327 22.94 8.37 -1.78
C ASN A 327 21.84 9.35 -1.34
N SER A 328 20.57 8.95 -1.33
CA SER A 328 19.48 9.76 -0.77
C SER A 328 19.62 10.00 0.74
N ASN A 329 20.42 9.18 1.44
CA ASN A 329 20.73 9.33 2.88
C ASN A 329 21.63 10.54 3.17
N SER A 330 22.33 11.07 2.17
CA SER A 330 23.13 12.29 2.32
C SER A 330 22.22 13.51 2.27
N MET A 331 22.46 14.45 3.16
CA MET A 331 21.75 15.74 3.19
C MET A 331 22.14 16.61 1.99
#